data_298f2d4a9020441c8b652264b5e4ad98
#
_entry.id   298f2d4a9020441c8b652264b5e4ad98
#
_cell.length_a   1.000
_cell.length_b   1.000
_cell.length_c   1.000
_cell.angle_alpha   90.00
_cell.angle_beta   90.00
_cell.angle_gamma   90.00
#
_symmetry.space_group_name_H-M   'P 1'
#
loop_
_entity.id
_entity.type
_entity.pdbx_description
1 polymer ?
#
loop_
_entity_poly.entity_id
_entity_poly.type
_entity_poly.pdbx_seq_one_letter_code
_entity_poly.pdbx_strand_id
1 'polypeptide(L)'
;MNILFVYFDKTIQNDNLYVKSLCEEIRRQNGSVECSIDAFWNSTRKYDIVHIQFPEVIFKWRQPSDNGLKALRQRIARLKSMGTKIVYTRHDAIPHYCTDKNKLELYRIVETQSNAIIHL
;
A
#
# COMPACT_ATOMS: atom_id res chain seq x y z
N MET A 1 -10.43 14.18 5.34
CA MET A 1 -9.19 13.41 5.21
C MET A 1 -9.26 12.53 3.97
N ASN A 2 -8.27 12.61 3.13
CA ASN A 2 -8.20 11.83 1.90
C ASN A 2 -7.24 10.66 2.09
N ILE A 3 -7.77 9.44 1.92
CA ILE A 3 -7.02 8.21 2.12
C ILE A 3 -6.97 7.44 0.81
N LEU A 4 -5.76 7.04 0.43
CA LEU A 4 -5.56 6.11 -0.69
C LEU A 4 -5.27 4.73 -0.12
N PHE A 5 -6.07 3.76 -0.52
CA PHE A 5 -5.83 2.36 -0.24
C PHE A 5 -5.12 1.74 -1.45
N VAL A 6 -3.95 1.20 -1.23
CA VAL A 6 -3.19 0.57 -2.32
C VAL A 6 -3.73 -0.83 -2.54
N TYR A 7 -4.76 -0.91 -3.36
CA TYR A 7 -5.44 -2.16 -3.67
C TYR A 7 -6.12 -2.03 -5.04
N PHE A 8 -6.61 -3.13 -5.56
CA PHE A 8 -7.38 -3.11 -6.81
C PHE A 8 -8.62 -2.26 -6.61
N ASP A 9 -9.01 -1.54 -7.66
CA ASP A 9 -10.15 -0.68 -7.52
C ASP A 9 -11.45 -1.49 -7.34
N LYS A 10 -12.52 -0.77 -7.02
CA LYS A 10 -13.80 -1.39 -6.68
C LYS A 10 -14.48 -2.14 -7.82
N THR A 11 -13.97 -2.03 -9.04
CA THR A 11 -14.54 -2.78 -10.16
C THR A 11 -14.18 -4.25 -10.08
N ILE A 12 -13.15 -4.59 -9.34
CA ILE A 12 -12.78 -5.98 -9.07
C ILE A 12 -13.54 -6.41 -7.83
N GLN A 13 -14.70 -7.01 -8.05
CA GLN A 13 -15.60 -7.39 -6.98
C GLN A 13 -15.16 -8.68 -6.30
N ASN A 14 -15.39 -8.74 -5.00
CA ASN A 14 -15.30 -9.96 -4.18
C ASN A 14 -13.91 -10.50 -3.89
N ASP A 15 -12.85 -9.79 -4.22
CA ASP A 15 -11.51 -10.32 -3.99
C ASP A 15 -11.11 -10.30 -2.53
N ASN A 16 -11.58 -9.32 -1.76
CA ASN A 16 -11.24 -9.23 -0.36
C ASN A 16 -12.29 -8.47 0.43
N LEU A 17 -13.11 -9.22 1.14
CA LEU A 17 -14.20 -8.65 1.95
C LEU A 17 -13.66 -7.77 3.07
N TYR A 18 -12.48 -8.09 3.60
CA TYR A 18 -11.88 -7.30 4.67
C TYR A 18 -11.53 -5.89 4.18
N VAL A 19 -10.88 -5.77 3.04
CA VAL A 19 -10.53 -4.47 2.47
C VAL A 19 -11.78 -3.67 2.16
N LYS A 20 -12.78 -4.32 1.57
CA LYS A 20 -14.06 -3.67 1.24
C LYS A 20 -14.74 -3.12 2.51
N SER A 21 -14.84 -3.95 3.54
CA SER A 21 -15.48 -3.54 4.79
C SER A 21 -14.74 -2.40 5.46
N LEU A 22 -13.41 -2.45 5.43
CA LEU A 22 -12.59 -1.39 6.02
C LEU A 22 -12.76 -0.06 5.28
N CYS A 23 -12.80 -0.10 3.94
CA CYS A 23 -13.04 1.09 3.14
C CYS A 23 -14.41 1.70 3.41
N GLU A 24 -15.43 0.85 3.52
CA GLU A 24 -16.79 1.31 3.82
C GLU A 24 -16.85 1.96 5.20
N GLU A 25 -16.18 1.38 6.18
CA GLU A 25 -16.15 1.93 7.54
C GLU A 25 -15.48 3.30 7.57
N ILE A 26 -14.35 3.45 6.88
CA ILE A 26 -13.65 4.73 6.81
C ILE A 26 -14.53 5.80 6.16
N ARG A 27 -15.21 5.47 5.06
CA ARG A 27 -16.13 6.40 4.39
C ARG A 27 -17.24 6.84 5.32
N ARG A 28 -17.80 5.90 6.07
CA ARG A 28 -18.89 6.19 6.98
C ARG A 28 -18.46 7.14 8.08
N GLN A 29 -17.20 7.08 8.51
CA GLN A 29 -16.74 7.90 9.62
C GLN A 29 -16.35 9.33 9.25
N ASN A 30 -15.95 9.63 8.07
CA ASN A 30 -15.76 11.01 7.55
C ASN A 30 -14.71 11.09 6.45
N GLY A 31 -14.33 10.00 5.86
CA GLY A 31 -13.23 10.01 4.95
C GLY A 31 -13.62 9.88 3.49
N SER A 32 -12.81 10.46 2.63
CA SER A 32 -12.77 10.11 1.24
C SER A 32 -11.75 8.99 1.09
N VAL A 33 -12.20 7.85 0.58
CA VAL A 33 -11.33 6.69 0.36
C VAL A 33 -11.32 6.34 -1.11
N GLU A 34 -10.13 6.27 -1.67
CA GLU A 34 -9.91 5.79 -3.03
C GLU A 34 -9.11 4.50 -2.96
N CYS A 35 -9.49 3.50 -3.75
CA CYS A 35 -8.75 2.26 -3.88
C CYS A 35 -8.14 2.22 -5.27
N SER A 36 -6.82 2.28 -5.38
CA SER A 36 -6.17 2.29 -6.68
C SER A 36 -4.67 2.02 -6.55
N ILE A 37 -4.19 1.06 -7.31
CA ILE A 37 -2.75 0.82 -7.45
C ILE A 37 -2.14 1.88 -8.37
N ASP A 38 -2.85 2.21 -9.45
CA ASP A 38 -2.37 3.22 -10.38
C ASP A 38 -2.19 4.58 -9.70
N ALA A 39 -3.13 4.98 -8.85
CA ALA A 39 -3.02 6.24 -8.13
C ALA A 39 -1.83 6.25 -7.20
N PHE A 40 -1.50 5.12 -6.57
CA PHE A 40 -0.29 5.03 -5.77
C PHE A 40 0.94 5.45 -6.57
N TRP A 41 1.06 4.94 -7.79
CA TRP A 41 2.22 5.21 -8.63
C TRP A 41 2.20 6.57 -9.32
N ASN A 42 1.05 7.03 -9.75
CA ASN A 42 0.96 8.09 -10.74
C ASN A 42 0.17 9.32 -10.33
N SER A 43 -0.62 9.26 -9.27
CA SER A 43 -1.44 10.41 -8.89
C SER A 43 -0.60 11.59 -8.44
N THR A 44 -0.97 12.78 -8.90
CA THR A 44 -0.43 14.04 -8.41
C THR A 44 -1.27 14.62 -7.28
N ARG A 45 -2.39 13.98 -6.99
CA ARG A 45 -3.30 14.40 -5.94
C ARG A 45 -2.65 14.18 -4.58
N LYS A 46 -2.88 15.11 -3.65
CA LYS A 46 -2.38 14.94 -2.30
C LYS A 46 -3.32 14.06 -1.49
N TYR A 47 -2.77 13.00 -0.94
CA TYR A 47 -3.46 12.17 0.04
C TYR A 47 -2.90 12.47 1.42
N ASP A 48 -3.74 12.44 2.44
CA ASP A 48 -3.29 12.54 3.83
C ASP A 48 -2.61 11.26 4.25
N ILE A 49 -3.21 10.13 3.85
CA ILE A 49 -2.70 8.79 4.19
C ILE A 49 -2.70 7.92 2.93
N VAL A 50 -1.62 7.20 2.74
CA VAL A 50 -1.55 6.07 1.82
C VAL A 50 -1.46 4.81 2.68
N HIS A 51 -2.43 3.91 2.54
CA HIS A 51 -2.53 2.71 3.34
C HIS A 51 -2.17 1.49 2.52
N ILE A 52 -1.17 0.75 2.99
CA ILE A 52 -0.71 -0.48 2.36
C ILE A 52 -1.13 -1.65 3.23
N GLN A 53 -1.96 -2.54 2.68
CA GLN A 53 -2.38 -3.76 3.36
C GLN A 53 -1.48 -4.94 2.99
N PHE A 54 -1.17 -5.06 1.71
CA PHE A 54 -0.37 -6.16 1.20
C PHE A 54 0.71 -5.58 0.30
N PRO A 55 1.99 -5.63 0.70
CA PRO A 55 3.06 -5.05 -0.12
C PRO A 55 3.09 -5.59 -1.55
N GLU A 56 2.78 -6.87 -1.73
CA GLU A 56 2.80 -7.49 -3.06
C GLU A 56 1.78 -6.88 -4.01
N VAL A 57 0.70 -6.30 -3.51
CA VAL A 57 -0.32 -5.66 -4.35
C VAL A 57 0.24 -4.45 -5.09
N ILE A 58 1.24 -3.79 -4.53
CA ILE A 58 1.91 -2.66 -5.18
C ILE A 58 2.40 -3.06 -6.58
N PHE A 59 2.83 -4.30 -6.73
CA PHE A 59 3.29 -4.87 -7.99
C PHE A 59 2.28 -5.83 -8.62
N LYS A 60 1.03 -5.76 -8.19
CA LYS A 60 -0.06 -6.60 -8.72
C LYS A 60 0.25 -8.09 -8.59
N TRP A 61 0.79 -8.48 -7.44
CA TRP A 61 1.20 -9.85 -7.12
C TRP A 61 2.33 -10.40 -8.00
N ARG A 62 2.93 -9.57 -8.84
CA ARG A 62 4.08 -9.98 -9.63
C ARG A 62 5.35 -9.81 -8.81
N GLN A 63 6.37 -10.57 -9.18
CA GLN A 63 7.67 -10.42 -8.55
C GLN A 63 8.27 -9.06 -8.92
N PRO A 64 8.67 -8.25 -7.93
CA PRO A 64 9.27 -6.96 -8.25
C PRO A 64 10.66 -7.12 -8.83
N SER A 65 10.96 -6.33 -9.86
CA SER A 65 12.30 -6.23 -10.41
C SER A 65 13.15 -5.26 -9.59
N ASP A 66 14.45 -5.27 -9.83
CA ASP A 66 15.34 -4.30 -9.18
C ASP A 66 14.93 -2.87 -9.52
N ASN A 67 14.58 -2.61 -10.77
CA ASN A 67 14.09 -1.30 -11.19
C ASN A 67 12.75 -0.95 -10.55
N GLY A 68 11.89 -1.92 -10.38
CA GLY A 68 10.62 -1.73 -9.70
C GLY A 68 10.81 -1.33 -8.25
N LEU A 69 11.72 -1.98 -7.53
CA LEU A 69 12.03 -1.63 -6.16
C LEU A 69 12.63 -0.24 -6.03
N LYS A 70 13.49 0.14 -6.97
CA LYS A 70 14.05 1.50 -7.01
C LYS A 70 12.95 2.52 -7.23
N ALA A 71 12.02 2.25 -8.15
CA ALA A 71 10.88 3.12 -8.41
C ALA A 71 9.99 3.24 -7.17
N LEU A 72 9.81 2.15 -6.43
CA LEU A 72 9.03 2.16 -5.19
C LEU A 72 9.65 3.11 -4.16
N ARG A 73 10.95 3.00 -3.95
CA ARG A 73 11.64 3.90 -3.01
C ARG A 73 11.47 5.37 -3.41
N GLN A 74 11.61 5.66 -4.70
CA GLN A 74 11.44 7.01 -5.21
C GLN A 74 10.01 7.51 -5.02
N ARG A 75 9.02 6.66 -5.29
CA ARG A 75 7.61 7.04 -5.15
C ARG A 75 7.25 7.31 -3.69
N ILE A 76 7.68 6.45 -2.78
CA ILE A 76 7.44 6.66 -1.35
C ILE A 76 8.09 7.97 -0.89
N ALA A 77 9.32 8.24 -1.29
CA ALA A 77 9.99 9.48 -0.95
C ALA A 77 9.21 10.70 -1.47
N ARG A 78 8.68 10.61 -2.69
CA ARG A 78 7.87 11.67 -3.28
C ARG A 78 6.59 11.91 -2.50
N LEU A 79 5.89 10.84 -2.14
CA LEU A 79 4.65 10.95 -1.35
C LEU A 79 4.93 11.62 0.00
N LYS A 80 5.99 11.19 0.67
CA LYS A 80 6.38 11.78 1.95
C LYS A 80 6.75 13.26 1.81
N SER A 81 7.42 13.63 0.73
CA SER A 81 7.77 15.03 0.48
C SER A 81 6.55 15.92 0.29
N MET A 82 5.43 15.34 -0.10
CA MET A 82 4.15 16.04 -0.24
C MET A 82 3.36 16.08 1.06
N GLY A 83 3.88 15.51 2.13
CA GLY A 83 3.21 15.47 3.43
C GLY A 83 2.32 14.26 3.66
N THR A 84 2.30 13.31 2.73
CA THR A 84 1.52 12.09 2.87
C THR A 84 2.15 11.17 3.91
N LYS A 85 1.34 10.59 4.79
CA LYS A 85 1.78 9.57 5.74
C LYS A 85 1.53 8.19 5.16
N ILE A 86 2.50 7.30 5.31
CA ILE A 86 2.38 5.92 4.86
C ILE A 86 2.02 5.07 6.07
N VAL A 87 0.94 4.31 5.97
CA VAL A 87 0.49 3.40 7.01
C VAL A 87 0.47 1.98 6.43
N TYR A 88 1.06 1.06 7.15
CA TYR A 88 1.13 -0.34 6.74
C TYR A 88 0.43 -1.21 7.78
N THR A 89 -0.54 -2.01 7.33
CA THR A 89 -1.16 -3.01 8.19
C THR A 89 -0.48 -4.35 7.93
N ARG A 90 0.23 -4.83 8.94
CA ARG A 90 0.98 -6.08 8.84
C ARG A 90 0.07 -7.24 9.22
N HIS A 91 -0.33 -8.01 8.21
CA HIS A 91 -1.19 -9.18 8.43
C HIS A 91 -0.37 -10.39 8.86
N ASP A 92 0.74 -10.61 8.19
CA ASP A 92 1.58 -11.78 8.42
C ASP A 92 3.03 -11.37 8.52
N ALA A 93 3.78 -12.16 9.28
CA ALA A 93 5.23 -12.06 9.23
C ALA A 93 5.71 -12.50 7.86
N ILE A 94 6.92 -12.06 7.47
CA ILE A 94 7.55 -12.52 6.24
C ILE A 94 7.63 -14.04 6.30
N PRO A 95 7.15 -14.75 5.25
CA PRO A 95 7.18 -16.21 5.27
C PRO A 95 8.60 -16.75 5.46
N HIS A 96 8.75 -17.67 6.39
CA HIS A 96 10.07 -18.27 6.68
C HIS A 96 10.71 -18.96 5.48
N TYR A 97 9.87 -19.46 4.57
CA TYR A 97 10.33 -20.15 3.37
C TYR A 97 10.57 -19.20 2.20
N CYS A 98 10.40 -17.91 2.37
CA CYS A 98 10.62 -16.97 1.30
C CYS A 98 12.11 -16.78 1.07
N THR A 99 12.59 -17.25 -0.05
CA THR A 99 14.01 -17.12 -0.46
C THR A 99 14.19 -16.04 -1.53
N ASP A 100 13.12 -15.43 -1.98
CA ASP A 100 13.15 -14.41 -3.02
C ASP A 100 13.69 -13.11 -2.44
N LYS A 101 14.87 -12.74 -2.90
CA LYS A 101 15.56 -11.54 -2.44
C LYS A 101 14.74 -10.28 -2.65
N ASN A 102 14.13 -10.14 -3.82
CA ASN A 102 13.38 -8.91 -4.15
C ASN A 102 12.08 -8.83 -3.37
N LYS A 103 11.44 -9.95 -3.12
CA LYS A 103 10.23 -9.97 -2.30
C LYS A 103 10.55 -9.58 -0.85
N LEU A 104 11.64 -10.10 -0.31
CA LEU A 104 12.10 -9.71 1.02
C LEU A 104 12.41 -8.22 1.09
N GLU A 105 13.06 -7.70 0.06
CA GLU A 105 13.38 -6.28 0.00
C GLU A 105 12.12 -5.41 -0.11
N LEU A 106 11.11 -5.87 -0.84
CA LEU A 106 9.81 -5.19 -0.90
C LEU A 106 9.22 -5.02 0.50
N TYR A 107 9.15 -6.09 1.29
CA TYR A 107 8.66 -6.02 2.65
C TYR A 107 9.49 -5.08 3.51
N ARG A 108 10.80 -5.15 3.36
CA ARG A 108 11.72 -4.29 4.12
C ARG A 108 11.50 -2.82 3.81
N ILE A 109 11.33 -2.46 2.54
CA ILE A 109 11.05 -1.09 2.15
C ILE A 109 9.77 -0.59 2.79
N VAL A 110 8.70 -1.37 2.68
CA VAL A 110 7.41 -0.98 3.24
C VAL A 110 7.49 -0.84 4.76
N GLU A 111 8.12 -1.79 5.45
CA GLU A 111 8.25 -1.72 6.91
C GLU A 111 9.10 -0.53 7.36
N THR A 112 10.24 -0.28 6.71
CA THR A 112 11.14 0.77 7.16
C THR A 112 10.69 2.17 6.76
N GLN A 113 9.94 2.29 5.67
CA GLN A 113 9.50 3.59 5.16
C GLN A 113 8.12 4.02 5.65
N SER A 114 7.36 3.13 6.26
CA SER A 114 6.06 3.47 6.80
C SER A 114 6.18 4.37 8.03
N ASN A 115 5.27 5.34 8.14
CA ASN A 115 5.20 6.22 9.31
C ASN A 115 4.57 5.51 10.50
N ALA A 116 3.67 4.57 10.24
CA ALA A 116 3.04 3.76 11.27
C ALA A 116 2.79 2.36 10.76
N ILE A 117 2.91 1.38 11.65
CA ILE A 117 2.62 -0.03 11.33
C ILE A 117 1.55 -0.49 12.30
N ILE A 118 0.47 -1.02 11.74
CA ILE A 118 -0.60 -1.63 12.52
C ILE A 118 -0.37 -3.14 12.50
N HIS A 119 -0.24 -3.74 13.67
CA HIS A 119 -0.07 -5.18 13.79
C HIS A 119 -1.41 -5.84 14.09
N LEU A 120 -1.70 -6.88 13.35
CA LEU A 120 -2.89 -7.69 13.58
C LEU A 120 -2.57 -8.97 14.32
#